data_8f10337c60ba9af0c3dbe8a9d45dbd08
#
_entry.id   8f10337c60ba9af0c3dbe8a9d45dbd08
#
_cell.length_a   1.000
_cell.length_b   1.000
_cell.length_c   1.000
_cell.angle_alpha   90.00
_cell.angle_beta   90.00
_cell.angle_gamma   90.00
#
_symmetry.space_group_name_H-M   'P 1'
#
loop_
_entity.id
_entity.type
_entity.pdbx_description
1 polymer ?
#
loop_
_entity_poly.entity_id
_entity_poly.type
_entity_poly.pdbx_seq_one_letter_code
_entity_poly.pdbx_strand_id
1 'polypeptide(L)'
;KIASNSILTRHIDDDQITGDQLADNITIAGNLTVSGNLTTNGSSVTNSSTNTTIEDALIELGTGTSGSPSNDSGIIIERGSSDNVFIGFDESADKVMVATTSATGASTGNLTLTAAPLVTGALTASGLSYPTSDGSSGQVLKTDGSGSLSFAANATSVSNYTATGDGSTTAFDTGTNPTNEINTWVFID
;
A
#
# COMPACT_ATOMS: atom_id res chain seq x y z
N LYS A 1 29.50 31.51 -43.03
CA LYS A 1 28.38 31.63 -42.12
C LYS A 1 27.08 31.40 -42.90
N ILE A 2 26.29 30.43 -42.53
CA ILE A 2 25.02 30.11 -43.19
C ILE A 2 24.01 31.14 -42.73
N ALA A 3 23.25 31.73 -43.65
CA ALA A 3 22.23 32.70 -43.35
C ALA A 3 21.04 32.03 -42.63
N SER A 4 20.26 32.82 -41.90
CA SER A 4 19.07 32.31 -41.21
C SER A 4 18.10 31.66 -42.22
N ASN A 5 17.52 30.50 -41.86
CA ASN A 5 16.59 29.72 -42.69
C ASN A 5 17.19 29.20 -44.03
N SER A 6 18.53 29.12 -44.14
CA SER A 6 19.20 28.63 -45.37
C SER A 6 19.24 27.11 -45.46
N ILE A 7 19.05 26.41 -44.37
CA ILE A 7 18.97 24.93 -44.31
C ILE A 7 17.50 24.52 -44.33
N LEU A 8 17.08 23.94 -45.41
CA LEU A 8 15.74 23.40 -45.62
C LEU A 8 15.80 21.87 -45.54
N THR A 9 14.69 21.22 -45.31
CA THR A 9 14.57 19.75 -45.22
C THR A 9 15.23 19.03 -46.40
N ARG A 10 15.14 19.58 -47.62
CA ARG A 10 15.77 19.03 -48.84
C ARG A 10 17.31 19.11 -48.86
N HIS A 11 17.92 19.79 -47.88
CA HIS A 11 19.38 19.94 -47.81
C HIS A 11 20.03 18.94 -46.84
N ILE A 12 19.18 18.17 -46.16
CA ILE A 12 19.62 17.13 -45.19
C ILE A 12 18.92 15.86 -45.64
N ASP A 13 19.68 14.95 -46.20
CA ASP A 13 19.21 13.62 -46.56
C ASP A 13 19.06 12.77 -45.30
N ASP A 14 18.40 11.63 -45.41
CA ASP A 14 18.25 10.68 -44.33
C ASP A 14 19.64 10.27 -43.77
N ASP A 15 19.72 10.09 -42.47
CA ASP A 15 20.93 9.68 -41.74
C ASP A 15 22.13 10.66 -41.80
N GLN A 16 21.93 11.89 -42.29
CA GLN A 16 23.03 12.88 -42.37
C GLN A 16 23.30 13.58 -41.06
N ILE A 17 22.36 13.60 -40.12
CA ILE A 17 22.55 14.18 -38.78
C ILE A 17 22.63 13.04 -37.77
N THR A 18 23.83 12.79 -37.34
CA THR A 18 24.16 11.81 -36.28
C THR A 18 24.47 12.51 -34.96
N GLY A 19 24.78 11.77 -33.90
CA GLY A 19 25.15 12.33 -32.61
C GLY A 19 26.35 13.28 -32.68
N ASP A 20 27.30 13.07 -33.62
CA ASP A 20 28.48 13.88 -33.77
C ASP A 20 28.20 15.30 -34.31
N GLN A 21 27.07 15.48 -34.99
CA GLN A 21 26.64 16.79 -35.53
C GLN A 21 25.76 17.56 -34.55
N LEU A 22 25.29 16.91 -33.48
CA LEU A 22 24.47 17.52 -32.46
C LEU A 22 25.32 18.06 -31.32
N ALA A 23 24.92 19.19 -30.75
CA ALA A 23 25.58 19.71 -29.54
C ALA A 23 25.31 18.78 -28.35
N ASP A 24 26.25 18.78 -27.36
CA ASP A 24 26.10 18.00 -26.11
C ASP A 24 24.82 18.36 -25.34
N ASN A 25 24.34 19.60 -25.50
CA ASN A 25 23.10 20.08 -24.93
C ASN A 25 22.15 20.56 -26.04
N ILE A 26 21.05 19.86 -26.23
CA ILE A 26 20.01 20.20 -27.20
C ILE A 26 18.80 20.78 -26.47
N THR A 27 18.41 21.99 -26.86
CA THR A 27 17.16 22.61 -26.38
C THR A 27 16.16 22.66 -27.54
N ILE A 28 15.04 22.02 -27.38
CA ILE A 28 13.91 22.05 -28.31
C ILE A 28 12.87 23.02 -27.73
N ALA A 29 12.70 24.18 -28.35
CA ALA A 29 11.78 25.19 -27.87
C ALA A 29 10.30 24.85 -28.09
N GLY A 30 10.02 23.84 -28.88
CA GLY A 30 8.67 23.35 -29.17
C GLY A 30 8.48 21.90 -28.69
N ASN A 31 7.59 21.18 -29.34
CA ASN A 31 7.30 19.79 -29.03
C ASN A 31 8.33 18.86 -29.65
N LEU A 32 8.73 17.83 -28.93
CA LEU A 32 9.44 16.68 -29.46
C LEU A 32 8.46 15.50 -29.60
N THR A 33 8.35 14.94 -30.80
CA THR A 33 7.62 13.69 -31.02
C THR A 33 8.62 12.61 -31.41
N VAL A 34 8.65 11.54 -30.64
CA VAL A 34 9.45 10.35 -30.95
C VAL A 34 8.49 9.24 -31.36
N SER A 35 8.53 8.86 -32.64
CA SER A 35 7.64 7.80 -33.17
C SER A 35 8.14 6.39 -32.91
N GLY A 36 9.36 6.26 -32.44
CA GLY A 36 10.00 5.00 -32.03
C GLY A 36 10.32 4.99 -30.54
N ASN A 37 11.30 4.20 -30.15
CA ASN A 37 11.75 4.12 -28.78
C ASN A 37 12.59 5.34 -28.39
N LEU A 38 12.36 5.89 -27.21
CA LEU A 38 13.24 6.85 -26.56
C LEU A 38 14.07 6.13 -25.49
N THR A 39 15.38 6.09 -25.66
CA THR A 39 16.30 5.53 -24.67
C THR A 39 17.11 6.66 -24.03
N THR A 40 17.07 6.75 -22.71
CA THR A 40 17.88 7.71 -21.94
C THR A 40 18.86 6.95 -21.08
N ASN A 41 20.17 7.18 -21.29
CA ASN A 41 21.25 6.48 -20.58
C ASN A 41 21.89 7.33 -19.46
N GLY A 42 21.24 8.41 -19.08
CA GLY A 42 21.72 9.28 -18.01
C GLY A 42 21.42 8.74 -16.60
N SER A 43 22.04 9.36 -15.61
CA SER A 43 21.81 9.03 -14.19
C SER A 43 20.45 9.52 -13.67
N SER A 44 19.79 10.43 -14.37
CA SER A 44 18.48 10.94 -14.01
C SER A 44 17.69 11.40 -15.23
N VAL A 45 16.38 11.25 -15.16
CA VAL A 45 15.40 11.87 -16.07
C VAL A 45 14.48 12.73 -15.23
N THR A 46 14.43 14.03 -15.54
CA THR A 46 13.51 14.96 -14.90
C THR A 46 12.37 15.26 -15.83
N ASN A 47 11.16 14.92 -15.44
CA ASN A 47 9.93 15.32 -16.14
C ASN A 47 9.24 16.43 -15.34
N SER A 48 9.35 17.67 -15.81
CA SER A 48 8.73 18.86 -15.19
C SER A 48 7.45 19.23 -15.95
N SER A 49 6.45 18.39 -15.86
CA SER A 49 5.16 18.57 -16.52
C SER A 49 4.01 18.67 -15.53
N THR A 50 2.93 19.35 -15.94
CA THR A 50 1.71 19.41 -15.11
C THR A 50 1.03 18.04 -15.02
N ASN A 51 1.09 17.26 -16.11
CA ASN A 51 0.50 15.93 -16.19
C ASN A 51 1.47 14.97 -16.88
N THR A 52 1.64 13.79 -16.32
CA THR A 52 2.32 12.66 -16.97
C THR A 52 1.31 11.54 -17.11
N THR A 53 1.05 11.13 -18.36
CA THR A 53 0.16 10.01 -18.67
C THR A 53 1.00 8.86 -19.19
N ILE A 54 0.80 7.67 -18.62
CA ILE A 54 1.45 6.43 -19.03
C ILE A 54 0.34 5.50 -19.50
N GLU A 55 0.39 5.05 -20.75
CA GLU A 55 -0.58 4.13 -21.34
C GLU A 55 -0.30 2.67 -20.95
N ASP A 56 0.93 2.38 -20.52
CA ASP A 56 1.33 1.04 -20.13
C ASP A 56 0.59 0.60 -18.87
N ALA A 57 0.24 -0.68 -18.82
CA ALA A 57 -0.45 -1.28 -17.69
C ALA A 57 0.47 -1.54 -16.48
N LEU A 58 1.79 -1.57 -16.68
CA LEU A 58 2.79 -1.87 -15.64
C LEU A 58 3.94 -0.87 -15.68
N ILE A 59 4.42 -0.48 -14.52
CA ILE A 59 5.68 0.26 -14.33
C ILE A 59 6.65 -0.65 -13.60
N GLU A 60 7.78 -0.96 -14.23
CA GLU A 60 8.85 -1.74 -13.62
C GLU A 60 9.89 -0.80 -13.00
N LEU A 61 10.12 -0.93 -11.71
CA LEU A 61 11.15 -0.21 -10.97
C LEU A 61 12.31 -1.13 -10.64
N GLY A 62 13.55 -0.60 -10.66
CA GLY A 62 14.73 -1.36 -10.28
C GLY A 62 15.21 -2.38 -11.32
N THR A 63 14.82 -2.23 -12.60
CA THR A 63 15.29 -3.06 -13.71
C THR A 63 16.83 -3.12 -13.73
N GLY A 64 17.38 -4.34 -13.85
CA GLY A 64 18.84 -4.56 -13.87
C GLY A 64 19.47 -4.73 -12.48
N THR A 65 18.71 -4.68 -11.40
CA THR A 65 19.19 -5.05 -10.07
C THR A 65 19.59 -6.54 -10.06
N SER A 66 20.75 -6.84 -9.48
CA SER A 66 21.27 -8.21 -9.39
C SER A 66 21.84 -8.49 -8.00
N GLY A 67 21.87 -9.76 -7.61
CA GLY A 67 22.31 -10.16 -6.27
C GLY A 67 21.20 -10.05 -5.23
N SER A 68 21.56 -10.02 -3.95
CA SER A 68 20.60 -9.81 -2.87
C SER A 68 20.12 -8.38 -2.86
N PRO A 69 18.81 -8.13 -2.77
CA PRO A 69 18.29 -6.77 -2.70
C PRO A 69 18.76 -6.09 -1.42
N SER A 70 19.05 -4.81 -1.50
CA SER A 70 19.56 -4.01 -0.38
C SER A 70 19.02 -2.59 -0.35
N ASN A 71 18.21 -2.23 -1.34
CA ASN A 71 17.62 -0.90 -1.44
C ASN A 71 16.11 -1.01 -1.39
N ASP A 72 15.49 -0.17 -0.59
CA ASP A 72 14.05 0.02 -0.67
C ASP A 72 13.67 0.52 -2.06
N SER A 73 12.55 0.04 -2.56
CA SER A 73 12.05 0.40 -3.89
C SER A 73 10.59 0.82 -3.85
N GLY A 74 10.27 1.91 -4.54
CA GLY A 74 8.91 2.44 -4.50
C GLY A 74 8.76 3.81 -5.10
N ILE A 75 7.68 4.48 -4.74
CA ILE A 75 7.30 5.81 -5.18
C ILE A 75 7.39 6.75 -3.98
N ILE A 76 8.06 7.88 -4.16
CA ILE A 76 8.07 9.00 -3.21
C ILE A 76 7.11 10.07 -3.71
N ILE A 77 6.20 10.49 -2.85
CA ILE A 77 5.28 11.61 -3.08
C ILE A 77 5.72 12.75 -2.17
N GLU A 78 6.23 13.82 -2.77
CA GLU A 78 6.68 14.98 -2.01
C GLU A 78 5.51 15.82 -1.50
N ARG A 79 5.64 16.31 -0.26
CA ARG A 79 4.58 17.04 0.46
C ARG A 79 5.06 18.40 0.99
N GLY A 80 6.02 19.01 0.30
CA GLY A 80 6.56 20.32 0.68
C GLY A 80 7.38 20.28 1.98
N SER A 81 6.96 20.98 3.01
CA SER A 81 7.68 21.04 4.29
C SER A 81 7.40 19.88 5.26
N SER A 82 6.50 18.98 4.90
CA SER A 82 6.18 17.79 5.70
C SER A 82 6.92 16.58 5.15
N ASP A 83 7.09 15.54 5.97
CA ASP A 83 7.65 14.28 5.53
C ASP A 83 6.89 13.75 4.30
N ASN A 84 7.63 13.22 3.35
CA ASN A 84 7.11 12.64 2.12
C ASN A 84 6.36 11.35 2.39
N VAL A 85 5.51 10.93 1.45
CA VAL A 85 4.88 9.61 1.49
C VAL A 85 5.69 8.64 0.64
N PHE A 86 5.97 7.48 1.20
CA PHE A 86 6.55 6.32 0.51
C PHE A 86 5.47 5.25 0.31
N ILE A 87 5.41 4.70 -0.89
CA ILE A 87 4.61 3.52 -1.22
C ILE A 87 5.54 2.55 -1.95
N GLY A 88 5.88 1.44 -1.32
CA GLY A 88 6.87 0.54 -1.90
C GLY A 88 7.20 -0.67 -1.04
N PHE A 89 8.33 -1.29 -1.34
CA PHE A 89 8.87 -2.43 -0.61
C PHE A 89 10.05 -1.98 0.26
N ASP A 90 9.96 -2.27 1.56
CA ASP A 90 11.00 -2.07 2.56
C ASP A 90 11.81 -3.36 2.66
N GLU A 91 13.02 -3.35 2.13
CA GLU A 91 13.91 -4.52 2.11
C GLU A 91 14.37 -4.89 3.52
N SER A 92 14.52 -3.93 4.41
CA SER A 92 14.96 -4.18 5.78
C SER A 92 13.89 -4.87 6.63
N ALA A 93 12.62 -4.58 6.34
CA ALA A 93 11.47 -5.17 7.03
C ALA A 93 10.84 -6.34 6.26
N ASP A 94 11.26 -6.58 5.01
CA ASP A 94 10.70 -7.57 4.09
C ASP A 94 9.17 -7.40 3.92
N LYS A 95 8.73 -6.16 3.61
CA LYS A 95 7.31 -5.79 3.59
C LYS A 95 6.98 -4.74 2.54
N VAL A 96 5.78 -4.84 1.99
CA VAL A 96 5.14 -3.71 1.30
C VAL A 96 4.65 -2.72 2.34
N MET A 97 5.05 -1.45 2.21
CA MET A 97 4.72 -0.38 3.15
C MET A 97 4.06 0.82 2.48
N VAL A 98 3.14 1.43 3.23
CA VAL A 98 2.74 2.83 3.10
C VAL A 98 3.30 3.55 4.31
N ALA A 99 4.19 4.52 4.10
CA ALA A 99 4.97 5.14 5.17
C ALA A 99 5.17 6.63 4.94
N THR A 100 5.61 7.34 5.97
CA THR A 100 6.20 8.68 5.85
C THR A 100 7.71 8.60 6.01
N THR A 101 8.43 9.52 5.35
CA THR A 101 9.89 9.56 5.34
C THR A 101 10.39 10.94 4.98
N SER A 102 11.57 11.30 5.46
CA SER A 102 12.31 12.47 4.99
C SER A 102 13.12 12.19 3.70
N ALA A 103 13.15 10.95 3.23
CA ALA A 103 13.82 10.58 2.00
C ALA A 103 13.17 11.23 0.77
N THR A 104 13.97 11.40 -0.28
CA THR A 104 13.54 11.95 -1.58
C THR A 104 13.77 10.93 -2.68
N GLY A 105 13.34 11.21 -3.91
CA GLY A 105 13.58 10.35 -5.06
C GLY A 105 15.07 10.12 -5.39
N ALA A 106 16.00 10.89 -4.79
CA ALA A 106 17.45 10.69 -4.93
C ALA A 106 18.05 9.80 -3.81
N SER A 107 17.26 9.44 -2.80
CA SER A 107 17.73 8.59 -1.70
C SER A 107 17.93 7.14 -2.17
N THR A 108 18.89 6.47 -1.56
CA THR A 108 19.25 5.07 -1.87
C THR A 108 19.47 4.28 -0.60
N GLY A 109 19.49 2.96 -0.69
CA GLY A 109 19.63 2.08 0.46
C GLY A 109 18.33 1.86 1.22
N ASN A 110 18.45 1.45 2.47
CA ASN A 110 17.33 1.34 3.38
C ASN A 110 16.94 2.74 3.87
N LEU A 111 15.69 3.10 3.66
CA LEU A 111 15.14 4.39 4.06
C LEU A 111 14.68 4.34 5.53
N THR A 112 14.68 5.49 6.18
CA THR A 112 14.00 5.61 7.47
C THR A 112 12.52 5.80 7.22
N LEU A 113 11.73 4.75 7.47
CA LEU A 113 10.30 4.70 7.20
C LEU A 113 9.50 4.68 8.49
N THR A 114 8.46 5.51 8.56
CA THR A 114 7.48 5.50 9.64
C THR A 114 6.12 5.08 9.05
N ALA A 115 5.54 3.99 9.52
CA ALA A 115 4.26 3.51 9.01
C ALA A 115 3.19 4.61 9.03
N ALA A 116 2.50 4.79 7.92
CA ALA A 116 1.42 5.77 7.78
C ALA A 116 0.06 5.09 7.90
N PRO A 117 -0.97 5.79 8.43
CA PRO A 117 -2.34 5.30 8.40
C PRO A 117 -2.81 5.06 6.96
N LEU A 118 -3.49 3.95 6.73
CA LEU A 118 -4.12 3.62 5.46
C LEU A 118 -5.63 3.69 5.61
N VAL A 119 -6.28 4.58 4.86
CA VAL A 119 -7.74 4.63 4.76
C VAL A 119 -8.17 3.80 3.57
N THR A 120 -8.97 2.78 3.85
CA THR A 120 -9.54 1.89 2.82
C THR A 120 -11.05 1.83 2.98
N GLY A 121 -11.75 1.33 1.97
CA GLY A 121 -13.12 0.83 2.12
C GLY A 121 -13.11 -0.50 2.88
N ALA A 122 -13.60 -1.58 2.28
CA ALA A 122 -13.42 -2.91 2.85
C ALA A 122 -11.96 -3.35 2.74
N LEU A 123 -11.43 -3.94 3.81
CA LEU A 123 -10.10 -4.57 3.82
C LEU A 123 -10.28 -6.09 3.79
N THR A 124 -9.70 -6.75 2.79
CA THR A 124 -9.55 -8.20 2.77
C THR A 124 -8.08 -8.53 2.96
N ALA A 125 -7.75 -9.22 4.03
CA ALA A 125 -6.40 -9.64 4.35
C ALA A 125 -6.35 -11.15 4.57
N SER A 126 -5.52 -11.87 3.81
CA SER A 126 -5.39 -13.35 3.90
C SER A 126 -6.73 -14.08 3.85
N GLY A 127 -7.64 -13.64 3.00
CA GLY A 127 -8.99 -14.20 2.89
C GLY A 127 -9.98 -13.72 3.97
N LEU A 128 -9.56 -12.83 4.88
CA LEU A 128 -10.44 -12.22 5.87
C LEU A 128 -10.95 -10.86 5.39
N SER A 129 -12.25 -10.69 5.39
CA SER A 129 -12.90 -9.41 5.12
C SER A 129 -13.19 -8.69 6.44
N TYR A 130 -12.64 -7.50 6.59
CA TYR A 130 -12.86 -6.67 7.77
C TYR A 130 -14.10 -5.79 7.61
N PRO A 131 -14.80 -5.43 8.72
CA PRO A 131 -15.92 -4.50 8.66
C PRO A 131 -15.50 -3.14 8.12
N THR A 132 -16.43 -2.49 7.40
CA THR A 132 -16.21 -1.13 6.85
C THR A 132 -16.58 -0.02 7.82
N SER A 133 -17.18 -0.35 8.96
CA SER A 133 -17.56 0.59 10.01
C SER A 133 -17.09 0.09 11.37
N ASP A 134 -16.92 1.03 12.30
CA ASP A 134 -16.61 0.70 13.68
C ASP A 134 -17.77 0.00 14.37
N GLY A 135 -17.45 -0.81 15.39
CA GLY A 135 -18.42 -1.42 16.27
C GLY A 135 -18.88 -0.48 17.40
N SER A 136 -19.78 -0.96 18.23
CA SER A 136 -20.15 -0.27 19.46
C SER A 136 -19.25 -0.67 20.63
N SER A 137 -19.16 0.19 21.65
CA SER A 137 -18.38 -0.11 22.85
C SER A 137 -18.75 -1.48 23.46
N GLY A 138 -17.73 -2.29 23.75
CA GLY A 138 -17.88 -3.63 24.33
C GLY A 138 -18.11 -4.75 23.31
N GLN A 139 -18.19 -4.46 22.02
CA GLN A 139 -18.19 -5.49 20.99
C GLN A 139 -16.79 -6.04 20.71
N VAL A 140 -16.75 -7.26 20.24
CA VAL A 140 -15.53 -7.96 19.78
C VAL A 140 -15.62 -8.27 18.30
N LEU A 141 -14.48 -8.30 17.64
CA LEU A 141 -14.41 -8.74 16.24
C LEU A 141 -14.53 -10.27 16.21
N LYS A 142 -15.53 -10.77 15.49
CA LYS A 142 -15.89 -12.18 15.40
C LYS A 142 -15.83 -12.65 13.96
N THR A 143 -15.26 -13.84 13.74
CA THR A 143 -15.31 -14.53 12.45
C THR A 143 -16.61 -15.33 12.29
N ASP A 144 -17.09 -15.44 11.06
CA ASP A 144 -18.19 -16.34 10.68
C ASP A 144 -17.71 -17.75 10.28
N GLY A 145 -16.36 -17.97 10.26
CA GLY A 145 -15.73 -19.21 9.80
C GLY A 145 -15.65 -19.34 8.28
N SER A 146 -16.10 -18.35 7.51
CA SER A 146 -16.13 -18.33 6.05
C SER A 146 -15.35 -17.16 5.45
N GLY A 147 -14.51 -16.51 6.25
CA GLY A 147 -13.66 -15.41 5.81
C GLY A 147 -14.20 -14.01 6.08
N SER A 148 -15.37 -13.87 6.72
CA SER A 148 -15.90 -12.56 7.09
C SER A 148 -15.73 -12.29 8.59
N LEU A 149 -15.33 -11.06 8.90
CA LEU A 149 -15.26 -10.56 10.27
C LEU A 149 -16.39 -9.56 10.50
N SER A 150 -16.99 -9.61 11.69
CA SER A 150 -18.05 -8.70 12.11
C SER A 150 -17.89 -8.34 13.59
N PHE A 151 -18.39 -7.18 13.99
CA PHE A 151 -18.50 -6.85 15.40
C PHE A 151 -19.68 -7.57 16.04
N ALA A 152 -19.47 -8.26 17.14
CA ALA A 152 -20.49 -8.97 17.88
C ALA A 152 -20.42 -8.62 19.38
N ALA A 153 -21.53 -8.74 20.06
CA ALA A 153 -21.52 -8.59 21.51
C ALA A 153 -20.52 -9.60 22.13
N ASN A 154 -19.73 -9.12 23.08
CA ASN A 154 -18.92 -10.02 23.90
C ASN A 154 -19.87 -10.81 24.79
N ALA A 155 -20.21 -12.02 24.36
CA ALA A 155 -21.14 -12.88 25.08
C ALA A 155 -20.42 -13.48 26.32
N THR A 156 -20.25 -12.69 27.35
CA THR A 156 -20.08 -13.21 28.70
C THR A 156 -21.47 -13.45 29.27
N SER A 157 -22.15 -14.47 28.78
CA SER A 157 -23.38 -14.89 29.44
C SER A 157 -23.02 -15.71 30.66
N VAL A 158 -22.79 -15.03 31.77
CA VAL A 158 -22.99 -15.66 33.08
C VAL A 158 -24.50 -15.57 33.35
N SER A 159 -25.21 -16.64 33.08
CA SER A 159 -26.62 -16.75 33.51
C SER A 159 -26.62 -17.05 35.00
N ASN A 160 -26.92 -16.06 35.82
CA ASN A 160 -27.18 -16.29 37.24
C ASN A 160 -28.59 -16.83 37.35
N TYR A 161 -28.72 -18.09 37.68
CA TYR A 161 -29.99 -18.71 38.07
C TYR A 161 -30.10 -18.70 39.59
N THR A 162 -31.14 -18.08 40.10
CA THR A 162 -31.44 -18.09 41.55
C THR A 162 -32.67 -18.92 41.78
N ALA A 163 -32.57 -19.99 42.52
CA ALA A 163 -33.70 -20.80 42.95
C ALA A 163 -33.84 -20.73 44.48
N THR A 164 -35.07 -20.62 44.95
CA THR A 164 -35.34 -20.72 46.37
C THR A 164 -35.60 -22.19 46.75
N GLY A 165 -34.80 -22.73 47.69
CA GLY A 165 -35.01 -24.08 48.16
C GLY A 165 -36.36 -24.23 48.89
N ASP A 166 -37.07 -25.31 48.60
CA ASP A 166 -38.37 -25.67 49.22
C ASP A 166 -38.20 -26.78 50.26
N GLY A 167 -36.97 -27.17 50.57
CA GLY A 167 -36.59 -28.22 51.54
C GLY A 167 -36.82 -29.65 51.06
N SER A 168 -37.32 -29.84 49.81
CA SER A 168 -37.61 -31.18 49.29
C SER A 168 -37.09 -31.42 47.88
N THR A 169 -36.87 -30.37 47.11
CA THR A 169 -36.39 -30.48 45.72
C THR A 169 -34.86 -30.68 45.71
N THR A 170 -34.41 -31.79 45.15
CA THR A 170 -32.98 -32.13 45.05
C THR A 170 -32.36 -31.90 43.66
N ALA A 171 -33.17 -31.54 42.69
CA ALA A 171 -32.74 -31.21 41.36
C ALA A 171 -33.34 -29.88 40.89
N PHE A 172 -32.54 -28.94 40.44
CA PHE A 172 -32.91 -27.66 39.92
C PHE A 172 -32.67 -27.63 38.42
N ASP A 173 -33.73 -27.43 37.64
CA ASP A 173 -33.59 -27.20 36.18
C ASP A 173 -33.22 -25.75 35.95
N THR A 174 -32.03 -25.49 35.46
CA THR A 174 -31.57 -24.14 35.12
C THR A 174 -32.11 -23.64 33.76
N GLY A 175 -32.97 -24.43 33.11
CA GLY A 175 -33.54 -24.08 31.79
C GLY A 175 -32.54 -24.03 30.66
N THR A 176 -31.26 -24.33 30.92
CA THR A 176 -30.19 -24.41 29.94
C THR A 176 -29.48 -25.77 30.14
N ASN A 177 -29.29 -26.51 29.05
CA ASN A 177 -28.50 -27.73 29.07
C ASN A 177 -27.04 -27.33 28.89
N PRO A 178 -26.20 -27.26 29.97
CA PRO A 178 -24.81 -26.94 29.79
C PRO A 178 -24.12 -28.09 29.05
N THR A 179 -23.63 -27.83 27.85
CA THR A 179 -22.85 -28.79 27.05
C THR A 179 -21.50 -29.16 27.69
N ASN A 180 -21.18 -28.52 28.82
CA ASN A 180 -19.94 -28.79 29.56
C ASN A 180 -20.18 -28.60 31.07
N GLU A 181 -20.23 -29.70 31.80
CA GLU A 181 -20.51 -29.73 33.23
C GLU A 181 -19.41 -29.13 34.13
N ILE A 182 -18.28 -28.74 33.58
CA ILE A 182 -17.09 -28.29 34.35
C ILE A 182 -17.30 -26.90 34.98
N ASN A 183 -18.31 -26.16 34.60
CA ASN A 183 -18.54 -24.77 35.06
C ASN A 183 -19.81 -24.57 35.90
N THR A 184 -20.40 -25.61 36.41
CA THR A 184 -21.56 -25.48 37.28
C THR A 184 -21.09 -25.52 38.76
N TRP A 185 -21.24 -24.41 39.47
CA TRP A 185 -20.98 -24.30 40.90
C TRP A 185 -22.32 -24.18 41.61
N VAL A 186 -22.59 -25.09 42.52
CA VAL A 186 -23.78 -25.03 43.41
C VAL A 186 -23.30 -24.70 44.81
N PHE A 187 -23.72 -23.57 45.34
CA PHE A 187 -23.53 -23.22 46.76
C PHE A 187 -24.82 -23.51 47.49
N ILE A 188 -24.74 -24.31 48.56
CA ILE A 188 -25.84 -24.61 49.45
C ILE A 188 -25.46 -24.06 50.83
N ASP A 189 -26.21 -23.09 51.36
CA ASP A 189 -26.10 -22.58 52.72
C ASP A 189 -26.87 -23.48 53.67
#